data_ebb9cf9cd16130d2ccaa0a6f11ec12c5
#
_entry.id   ebb9cf9cd16130d2ccaa0a6f11ec12c5
#
_cell.length_a   1.000
_cell.length_b   1.000
_cell.length_c   1.000
_cell.angle_alpha   90.00
_cell.angle_beta   90.00
_cell.angle_gamma   90.00
#
_symmetry.space_group_name_H-M   'P 1'
#
loop_
_entity.id
_entity.type
_entity.pdbx_description
1 polymer ?
#
loop_
_entity_poly.entity_id
_entity_poly.type
_entity_poly.pdbx_seq_one_letter_code
_entity_poly.pdbx_strand_id
1 'polypeptide(L)'
;GIDEVVKPITYDLGIENLNIKPRFSYQLPNTILKRHIDEDRIVGINLNLLDEKPEIILEGKTFSYENALIDVGTKIHSVIAKDKPRLVLKYAIRNNWEDIYNILDKKGLIDHAKTYLDNPNYGLYESKFIAGDEQHIYD
;
A
#
# COMPACT_ATOMS: atom_id res chain seq x y z
N GLY A 1 4.91 -17.85 6.34
CA GLY A 1 5.04 -17.45 4.95
C GLY A 1 4.07 -16.35 4.53
N ILE A 2 4.06 -16.03 3.26
CA ILE A 2 3.18 -14.99 2.73
C ILE A 2 1.70 -15.33 2.96
N ASP A 3 1.33 -16.58 2.82
CA ASP A 3 -0.05 -17.01 3.03
C ASP A 3 -0.55 -16.76 4.46
N GLU A 4 0.34 -16.85 5.42
CA GLU A 4 0.02 -16.57 6.82
C GLU A 4 -0.27 -15.09 7.07
N VAL A 5 0.34 -14.21 6.28
CA VAL A 5 0.11 -12.77 6.36
C VAL A 5 -1.15 -12.37 5.58
N VAL A 6 -1.34 -12.95 4.40
CA VAL A 6 -2.46 -12.60 3.50
C VAL A 6 -3.81 -13.00 4.09
N LYS A 7 -3.94 -14.23 4.57
CA LYS A 7 -5.21 -14.74 5.13
C LYS A 7 -5.73 -13.89 6.28
N PRO A 8 -4.92 -13.56 7.29
CA PRO A 8 -5.38 -12.71 8.38
C PRO A 8 -5.84 -11.34 7.92
N ILE A 9 -5.11 -10.70 7.02
CA ILE A 9 -5.50 -9.40 6.50
C ILE A 9 -6.85 -9.49 5.78
N THR A 10 -7.01 -10.47 4.89
CA THR A 10 -8.25 -10.67 4.13
C THR A 10 -9.43 -10.93 5.05
N TYR A 11 -9.23 -11.78 6.05
CA TYR A 11 -10.27 -12.15 6.99
C TYR A 11 -10.67 -10.97 7.87
N ASP A 12 -9.69 -10.24 8.37
CA ASP A 12 -9.93 -9.09 9.23
C ASP A 12 -10.67 -7.96 8.50
N LEU A 13 -10.42 -7.80 7.22
CA LEU A 13 -11.12 -6.83 6.40
C LEU A 13 -12.57 -7.23 6.13
N GLY A 14 -12.96 -8.47 6.44
CA GLY A 14 -14.31 -8.96 6.17
C GLY A 14 -14.63 -9.05 4.69
N ILE A 15 -13.62 -9.07 3.85
CA ILE A 15 -13.78 -9.15 2.41
C ILE A 15 -13.54 -10.58 1.98
N GLU A 16 -14.61 -11.34 1.89
CA GLU A 16 -14.54 -12.67 1.33
C GLU A 16 -14.29 -12.59 -0.16
N ASN A 17 -13.53 -13.52 -0.68
CA ASN A 17 -13.21 -13.63 -2.11
C ASN A 17 -12.40 -12.46 -2.66
N LEU A 18 -11.69 -11.73 -1.80
CA LEU A 18 -10.73 -10.75 -2.27
C LEU A 18 -9.62 -11.47 -3.03
N ASN A 19 -9.49 -11.14 -4.30
CA ASN A 19 -8.41 -11.69 -5.12
C ASN A 19 -7.12 -10.93 -4.81
N ILE A 20 -6.55 -11.23 -3.65
CA ILE A 20 -5.30 -10.62 -3.21
C ILE A 20 -4.15 -11.49 -3.65
N LYS A 21 -3.23 -10.89 -4.39
CA LYS A 21 -1.98 -11.56 -4.78
C LYS A 21 -0.82 -10.84 -4.07
N PRO A 22 -0.27 -11.42 -2.99
CA PRO A 22 0.88 -10.83 -2.34
C PRO A 22 2.13 -11.07 -3.19
N ARG A 23 2.99 -10.07 -3.25
CA ARG A 23 4.29 -10.21 -3.88
C ARG A 23 5.30 -9.28 -3.22
N PHE A 24 6.56 -9.69 -3.22
CA PHE A 24 7.65 -8.81 -2.85
C PHE A 24 8.09 -8.01 -4.06
N SER A 25 8.39 -6.74 -3.83
CA SER A 25 8.97 -5.86 -4.85
C SER A 25 10.28 -5.32 -4.32
N TYR A 26 11.37 -5.66 -4.99
CA TYR A 26 12.70 -5.18 -4.65
C TYR A 26 13.18 -4.22 -5.74
N GLN A 27 13.60 -3.04 -5.33
CA GLN A 27 14.12 -2.03 -6.24
C GLN A 27 15.55 -1.68 -5.82
N LEU A 28 16.47 -1.78 -6.78
CA LEU A 28 17.88 -1.48 -6.56
C LEU A 28 18.08 -0.01 -6.22
N PRO A 29 19.15 0.32 -5.46
CA PRO A 29 19.49 1.72 -5.21
C PRO A 29 19.70 2.50 -6.51
N ASN A 30 19.38 3.78 -6.46
CA ASN A 30 19.57 4.72 -7.56
C ASN A 30 18.83 4.34 -8.84
N THR A 31 17.64 3.76 -8.69
CA THR A 31 16.77 3.40 -9.82
C THR A 31 15.43 4.08 -9.70
N ILE A 32 14.77 4.23 -10.84
CA ILE A 32 13.44 4.83 -10.94
C ILE A 32 12.52 3.86 -11.67
N LEU A 33 11.40 3.54 -11.05
CA LEU A 33 10.31 2.87 -11.73
C LEU A 33 9.50 3.94 -12.45
N LYS A 34 9.41 3.86 -13.79
CA LYS A 34 8.82 4.91 -14.62
C LYS A 34 7.34 5.13 -14.31
N ARG A 35 6.84 6.29 -14.68
CA ARG A 35 5.44 6.66 -14.56
C ARG A 35 4.54 5.64 -15.22
N HIS A 36 3.55 5.14 -14.49
CA HIS A 36 2.61 4.13 -14.98
C HIS A 36 1.34 4.09 -14.12
N ILE A 37 0.37 3.34 -14.59
CA ILE A 37 -0.80 2.91 -13.84
C ILE A 37 -0.69 1.40 -13.74
N ASP A 38 -0.95 0.82 -12.57
CA ASP A 38 -0.89 -0.62 -12.40
C ASP A 38 -2.03 -1.30 -13.16
N GLU A 39 -1.70 -2.36 -13.90
CA GLU A 39 -2.69 -3.12 -14.67
C GLU A 39 -3.25 -4.30 -13.89
N ASP A 40 -2.47 -4.84 -12.96
CA ASP A 40 -2.78 -6.05 -12.22
C ASP A 40 -3.52 -5.80 -10.90
N ARG A 41 -3.69 -4.55 -10.52
CA ARG A 41 -4.41 -4.17 -9.30
C ARG A 41 -5.05 -2.79 -9.44
N ILE A 42 -6.16 -2.59 -8.75
CA ILE A 42 -6.83 -1.28 -8.69
C ILE A 42 -6.34 -0.54 -7.46
N VAL A 43 -6.34 -1.20 -6.32
CA VAL A 43 -5.85 -0.67 -5.05
C VAL A 43 -4.67 -1.50 -4.59
N GLY A 44 -3.65 -0.84 -4.09
CA GLY A 44 -2.50 -1.50 -3.49
C GLY A 44 -2.38 -1.21 -2.02
N ILE A 45 -2.04 -2.23 -1.25
CA ILE A 45 -1.52 -2.05 0.10
C ILE A 45 -0.03 -2.38 0.03
N ASN A 46 0.81 -1.40 0.32
CA ASN A 46 2.25 -1.55 0.29
C ASN A 46 2.81 -1.47 1.71
N LEU A 47 3.46 -2.54 2.16
CA LEU A 47 4.11 -2.58 3.46
C LEU A 47 5.61 -2.50 3.27
N ASN A 48 6.21 -1.44 3.81
CA ASN A 48 7.66 -1.25 3.75
C ASN A 48 8.36 -2.23 4.70
N LEU A 49 9.35 -2.95 4.19
CA LEU A 49 10.08 -3.97 4.96
C LEU A 49 11.46 -3.52 5.41
N LEU A 50 11.90 -2.32 5.01
CA LEU A 50 13.19 -1.75 5.39
C LEU A 50 12.98 -0.48 6.20
N ASP A 51 14.05 -0.04 6.88
CA ASP A 51 13.98 1.14 7.76
C ASP A 51 13.72 2.44 7.00
N GLU A 52 14.21 2.54 5.77
CA GLU A 52 13.99 3.73 4.97
C GLU A 52 12.62 3.73 4.31
N LYS A 53 11.97 4.87 4.37
CA LYS A 53 10.66 5.04 3.76
C LYS A 53 10.81 5.19 2.25
N PRO A 54 10.07 4.39 1.46
CA PRO A 54 10.06 4.59 0.02
C PRO A 54 9.42 5.92 -0.34
N GLU A 55 9.84 6.46 -1.48
CA GLU A 55 9.22 7.64 -2.06
C GLU A 55 8.41 7.25 -3.29
N ILE A 56 7.22 7.81 -3.41
CA ILE A 56 6.37 7.66 -4.56
C ILE A 56 5.99 9.04 -5.08
N ILE A 57 6.01 9.20 -6.39
CA ILE A 57 5.44 10.38 -7.05
C ILE A 57 4.07 9.98 -7.55
N LEU A 58 3.03 10.57 -6.98
CA LEU A 58 1.64 10.26 -7.29
C LEU A 58 0.98 11.51 -7.85
N GLU A 59 0.52 11.45 -9.10
CA GLU A 59 -0.09 12.59 -9.78
C GLU A 59 0.75 13.86 -9.66
N GLY A 60 2.07 13.72 -9.81
CA GLY A 60 3.01 14.83 -9.80
C GLY A 60 3.50 15.30 -8.44
N LYS A 61 3.02 14.72 -7.34
CA LYS A 61 3.49 15.05 -5.99
C LYS A 61 4.27 13.90 -5.37
N THR A 62 5.32 14.23 -4.63
CA THR A 62 6.18 13.25 -3.97
C THR A 62 5.71 13.01 -2.54
N PHE A 63 5.58 11.74 -2.18
CA PHE A 63 5.21 11.30 -0.83
C PHE A 63 6.18 10.26 -0.33
N SER A 64 6.41 10.25 0.97
CA SER A 64 7.06 9.14 1.67
C SER A 64 6.01 8.41 2.50
N TYR A 65 6.14 7.09 2.63
CA TYR A 65 5.19 6.30 3.41
C TYR A 65 5.88 5.12 4.09
N GLU A 66 5.27 4.62 5.14
CA GLU A 66 5.68 3.35 5.76
C GLU A 66 4.83 2.21 5.24
N ASN A 67 3.53 2.31 5.43
CA ASN A 67 2.57 1.29 5.03
C ASN A 67 1.37 1.99 4.43
N ALA A 68 1.25 1.97 3.13
CA ALA A 68 0.28 2.81 2.44
C ALA A 68 -0.79 2.03 1.70
N LEU A 69 -1.99 2.56 1.75
CA LEU A 69 -3.08 2.22 0.84
C LEU A 69 -3.03 3.23 -0.31
N ILE A 70 -2.90 2.75 -1.54
CA ILE A 70 -2.66 3.61 -2.70
C ILE A 70 -3.61 3.24 -3.85
N ASP A 71 -4.17 4.25 -4.48
CA ASP A 71 -5.02 4.11 -5.66
C ASP A 71 -4.16 3.95 -6.93
N VAL A 72 -3.47 2.80 -7.02
CA VAL A 72 -2.47 2.54 -8.05
C VAL A 72 -3.05 2.22 -9.42
N GLY A 73 -4.31 1.81 -9.47
CA GLY A 73 -4.97 1.43 -10.73
C GLY A 73 -5.57 2.61 -11.49
N THR A 74 -5.72 3.77 -10.85
CA THR A 74 -6.28 4.97 -11.48
C THR A 74 -5.34 6.17 -11.46
N LYS A 75 -4.36 6.20 -10.57
CA LYS A 75 -3.44 7.33 -10.40
C LYS A 75 -2.09 7.02 -11.02
N ILE A 76 -1.60 7.92 -11.87
CA ILE A 76 -0.27 7.81 -12.47
C ILE A 76 0.77 7.97 -11.38
N HIS A 77 1.68 7.02 -11.29
CA HIS A 77 2.71 7.04 -10.26
C HIS A 77 4.04 6.51 -10.76
N SER A 78 5.10 6.94 -10.07
CA SER A 78 6.46 6.44 -10.25
C SER A 78 7.08 6.25 -8.88
N VAL A 79 8.10 5.40 -8.79
CA VAL A 79 8.74 5.07 -7.51
C VAL A 79 10.25 5.27 -7.62
N ILE A 80 10.81 5.96 -6.65
CA ILE A 80 12.22 6.31 -6.61
C ILE A 80 12.91 5.55 -5.49
N ALA A 81 13.95 4.81 -5.82
CA ALA A 81 14.91 4.30 -4.86
C ALA A 81 16.16 5.18 -4.93
N LYS A 82 16.51 5.81 -3.83
CA LYS A 82 17.68 6.69 -3.75
C LYS A 82 18.96 5.87 -3.54
N ASP A 83 19.76 6.22 -2.55
CA ASP A 83 21.02 5.56 -2.25
C ASP A 83 20.86 4.19 -1.59
N LYS A 84 19.67 3.83 -1.16
CA LYS A 84 19.37 2.54 -0.54
C LYS A 84 18.28 1.78 -1.30
N PRO A 85 18.27 0.44 -1.22
CA PRO A 85 17.27 -0.35 -1.89
C PRO A 85 15.89 -0.16 -1.27
N ARG A 86 14.88 -0.47 -2.05
CA ARG A 86 13.49 -0.49 -1.60
C ARG A 86 12.99 -1.93 -1.62
N LEU A 87 12.42 -2.38 -0.51
CA LEU A 87 11.78 -3.70 -0.42
C LEU A 87 10.39 -3.52 0.18
N VAL A 88 9.38 -3.93 -0.55
CA VAL A 88 7.98 -3.73 -0.19
C VAL A 88 7.22 -5.02 -0.39
N LEU A 89 6.37 -5.35 0.58
CA LEU A 89 5.36 -6.40 0.41
C LEU A 89 4.11 -5.72 -0.13
N LYS A 90 3.67 -6.14 -1.31
CA LYS A 90 2.53 -5.56 -2.01
C LYS A 90 1.36 -6.51 -2.01
N TYR A 91 0.18 -5.99 -1.67
CA TYR A 91 -1.07 -6.69 -1.85
C TYR A 91 -1.82 -6.07 -3.03
N ALA A 92 -2.28 -6.89 -3.94
CA ALA A 92 -3.05 -6.47 -5.09
C ALA A 92 -4.54 -6.67 -4.81
N ILE A 93 -5.30 -5.58 -4.84
CA ILE A 93 -6.74 -5.60 -4.57
C ILE A 93 -7.45 -5.11 -5.82
N ARG A 94 -8.46 -5.86 -6.28
CA ARG A 94 -9.19 -5.54 -7.50
C ARG A 94 -10.51 -4.80 -7.27
N ASN A 95 -10.87 -4.58 -6.02
CA ASN A 95 -12.03 -3.76 -5.68
C ASN A 95 -11.71 -2.28 -5.88
N ASN A 96 -12.71 -1.46 -6.10
CA ASN A 96 -12.46 -0.05 -6.34
C ASN A 96 -11.96 0.66 -5.07
N TRP A 97 -11.33 1.80 -5.29
CA TRP A 97 -10.71 2.59 -4.23
C TRP A 97 -11.68 2.96 -3.11
N GLU A 98 -12.86 3.47 -3.49
CA GLU A 98 -13.82 3.96 -2.50
C GLU A 98 -14.30 2.86 -1.56
N ASP A 99 -14.58 1.69 -2.10
CA ASP A 99 -15.03 0.54 -1.29
C ASP A 99 -13.96 0.11 -0.30
N ILE A 100 -12.71 -0.04 -0.77
CA ILE A 100 -11.61 -0.47 0.08
C ILE A 100 -11.28 0.59 1.13
N TYR A 101 -11.23 1.85 0.74
CA TYR A 101 -10.99 2.94 1.69
C TYR A 101 -12.06 2.95 2.78
N ASN A 102 -13.32 2.85 2.42
CA ASN A 102 -14.41 2.88 3.39
C ASN A 102 -14.37 1.69 4.35
N ILE A 103 -14.04 0.51 3.87
CA ILE A 103 -13.91 -0.68 4.71
C ILE A 103 -12.77 -0.49 5.72
N LEU A 104 -11.61 -0.04 5.25
CA LEU A 104 -10.45 0.16 6.13
C LEU A 104 -10.69 1.29 7.12
N ASP A 105 -11.30 2.38 6.69
CA ASP A 105 -11.60 3.51 7.56
C ASP A 105 -12.59 3.11 8.66
N LYS A 106 -13.64 2.39 8.30
CA LYS A 106 -14.63 1.89 9.25
C LYS A 106 -14.01 0.98 10.30
N LYS A 107 -13.00 0.20 9.93
CA LYS A 107 -12.28 -0.69 10.85
C LYS A 107 -11.19 0.03 11.64
N GLY A 108 -10.98 1.31 11.42
CA GLY A 108 -9.94 2.08 12.12
C GLY A 108 -8.54 1.76 11.64
N LEU A 109 -8.38 1.27 10.41
CA LEU A 109 -7.09 0.86 9.86
C LEU A 109 -6.42 1.93 9.00
N ILE A 110 -7.02 3.10 8.88
CA ILE A 110 -6.41 4.26 8.23
C ILE A 110 -5.81 5.15 9.32
N ASP A 111 -4.57 5.54 9.14
CA ASP A 111 -3.89 6.42 10.08
C ASP A 111 -4.06 7.88 9.64
N HIS A 112 -5.14 8.50 10.07
CA HIS A 112 -5.44 9.88 9.70
C HIS A 112 -4.44 10.88 10.28
N ALA A 113 -3.76 10.51 11.37
CA ALA A 113 -2.74 11.39 11.97
C ALA A 113 -1.49 11.51 11.11
N LYS A 114 -1.23 10.52 10.25
CA LYS A 114 -0.11 10.51 9.31
C LYS A 114 -0.52 10.86 7.89
N THR A 115 -1.73 11.37 7.69
CA THR A 115 -2.19 11.75 6.36
C THR A 115 -1.49 13.03 5.94
N TYR A 116 -0.74 12.94 4.86
CA TYR A 116 0.03 14.07 4.31
C TYR A 116 -0.81 14.98 3.44
N LEU A 117 -2.11 14.70 3.33
CA LEU A 117 -2.94 15.29 2.32
C LEU A 117 -4.19 15.88 2.95
N ASP A 118 -4.40 17.14 2.71
CA ASP A 118 -5.67 17.81 3.05
C ASP A 118 -6.80 17.36 2.12
N ASN A 119 -6.47 16.66 1.05
CA ASN A 119 -7.44 16.21 0.06
C ASN A 119 -7.60 14.68 0.09
N PRO A 120 -8.74 14.15 0.58
CA PRO A 120 -8.96 12.70 0.66
C PRO A 120 -9.03 12.01 -0.71
N ASN A 121 -9.21 12.75 -1.78
CA ASN A 121 -9.31 12.19 -3.13
C ASN A 121 -7.96 11.97 -3.79
N TYR A 122 -6.86 12.25 -3.09
CA TYR A 122 -5.54 12.11 -3.70
C TYR A 122 -5.17 10.66 -3.98
N GLY A 123 -5.69 9.73 -3.19
CA GLY A 123 -5.48 8.31 -3.44
C GLY A 123 -4.29 7.68 -2.72
N LEU A 124 -3.86 8.28 -1.62
CA LEU A 124 -2.82 7.70 -0.75
C LEU A 124 -3.14 7.96 0.71
N TYR A 125 -3.15 6.90 1.50
CA TYR A 125 -3.31 6.99 2.96
C TYR A 125 -2.34 6.05 3.64
N GLU A 126 -1.77 6.48 4.76
CA GLU A 126 -1.06 5.58 5.65
C GLU A 126 -2.04 4.61 6.29
N SER A 127 -1.68 3.35 6.34
CA SER A 127 -2.45 2.32 7.02
C SER A 127 -1.81 1.97 8.36
N LYS A 128 -2.60 1.36 9.24
CA LYS A 128 -2.10 0.85 10.52
C LYS A 128 -1.57 -0.57 10.44
N PHE A 129 -1.51 -1.14 9.26
CA PHE A 129 -0.88 -2.43 9.05
C PHE A 129 0.63 -2.32 9.25
N ILE A 130 1.21 -3.31 9.91
CA ILE A 130 2.65 -3.39 10.11
C ILE A 130 3.12 -4.75 9.61
N ALA A 131 4.10 -4.75 8.70
CA ALA A 131 4.62 -6.00 8.15
C ALA A 131 5.22 -6.86 9.26
N GLY A 132 4.81 -8.13 9.31
CA GLY A 132 5.31 -9.07 10.30
C GLY A 132 4.65 -8.98 11.68
N ASP A 133 3.68 -8.08 11.87
CA ASP A 133 2.95 -7.98 13.12
C ASP A 133 1.62 -8.73 13.01
N GLU A 134 1.65 -10.01 13.34
CA GLU A 134 0.47 -10.87 13.27
C GLU A 134 -0.64 -10.41 14.21
N GLN A 135 -0.28 -9.96 15.40
CA GLN A 135 -1.26 -9.52 16.39
C GLN A 135 -2.01 -8.29 15.90
N HIS A 136 -1.31 -7.38 15.24
CA HIS A 136 -1.93 -6.20 14.67
C HIS A 136 -2.92 -6.55 13.56
N ILE A 137 -2.63 -7.60 12.80
CA ILE A 137 -3.51 -8.08 11.72
C ILE A 137 -4.76 -8.74 12.29
N TYR A 138 -4.65 -9.48 13.38
CA TYR A 138 -5.77 -10.21 13.99
C TYR A 138 -6.65 -9.33 14.89
N ASP A 139 -6.11 -8.26 15.40
CA ASP A 139 -6.85 -7.32 16.24
C ASP A 139 -7.74 -6.40 15.41
#